data_08b5026cb98dc92aeef621fefb4decfd
#
_entry.id   08b5026cb98dc92aeef621fefb4decfd
#
_cell.length_a   1.000
_cell.length_b   1.000
_cell.length_c   1.000
_cell.angle_alpha   90.00
_cell.angle_beta   90.00
_cell.angle_gamma   90.00
#
_symmetry.space_group_name_H-M   'P 1'
#
loop_
_entity.id
_entity.type
_entity.pdbx_description
1 polymer ?
#
loop_
_entity_poly.entity_id
_entity_poly.type
_entity_poly.pdbx_seq_one_letter_code
_entity_poly.pdbx_strand_id
1 'polypeptide(L)' 'MSWRIVVIENQAKLDYKMGYMVVRGLETKRVLLDEIGILLIENPAVSLTGILIEALTEKKIKVIFCDRKRNPVAE' A
#
# COMPACT_ATOMS: atom_id res chain seq x y z
N MET A 1 -19.38 -5.86 -2.69
CA MET A 1 -18.13 -5.55 -2.02
C MET A 1 -17.03 -5.32 -3.04
N SER A 2 -16.43 -4.15 -3.01
CA SER A 2 -15.34 -3.83 -3.94
C SER A 2 -14.05 -4.49 -3.47
N TRP A 3 -13.26 -4.99 -4.41
CA TRP A 3 -11.98 -5.62 -4.11
C TRP A 3 -11.03 -5.27 -5.24
N ARG A 4 -9.89 -4.69 -4.90
CA ARG A 4 -8.95 -4.24 -5.91
C ARG A 4 -7.51 -4.48 -5.49
N ILE A 5 -6.66 -4.56 -6.48
CA ILE A 5 -5.22 -4.65 -6.30
C ILE A 5 -4.66 -3.24 -6.51
N VAL A 6 -3.94 -2.75 -5.53
CA VAL A 6 -3.30 -1.44 -5.61
C VAL A 6 -1.81 -1.65 -5.78
N VAL A 7 -1.24 -1.07 -6.83
CA VAL A 7 0.18 -1.22 -7.16
C VAL A 7 0.88 0.12 -6.94
N ILE A 8 1.94 0.11 -6.15
CA ILE A 8 2.77 1.29 -5.90
C ILE A 8 4.08 1.10 -6.66
N GLU A 9 4.23 1.80 -7.78
CA GLU A 9 5.38 1.65 -8.65
C GLU A 9 6.46 2.69 -8.42
N ASN A 10 6.10 3.85 -7.90
CA ASN A 10 7.01 4.98 -7.73
C ASN A 10 7.31 5.22 -6.26
N GLN A 11 8.38 5.97 -6.00
CA GLN A 11 8.73 6.38 -4.66
C GLN A 11 7.55 7.13 -4.04
N ALA A 12 7.15 6.73 -2.84
CA ALA A 12 6.03 7.34 -2.15
C ALA A 12 6.11 7.08 -0.66
N LYS A 13 5.43 7.92 0.11
CA LYS A 13 5.20 7.69 1.52
C LYS A 13 3.74 7.30 1.68
N LEU A 14 3.50 6.16 2.27
CA LEU A 14 2.15 5.66 2.50
C LEU A 14 1.75 5.92 3.94
N ASP A 15 0.62 6.57 4.11
CA ASP A 15 0.12 6.97 5.41
C ASP A 15 -1.34 6.52 5.56
N TYR A 16 -1.87 6.66 6.76
CA TYR A 16 -3.26 6.30 7.04
C TYR A 16 -3.99 7.51 7.60
N LYS A 17 -5.19 7.77 7.09
CA LYS A 17 -6.01 8.84 7.62
C LYS A 17 -7.48 8.53 7.39
N MET A 18 -8.23 8.43 8.47
CA MET A 18 -9.69 8.30 8.44
C MET A 18 -10.21 7.21 7.50
N GLY A 19 -9.59 6.04 7.54
CA GLY A 19 -10.00 4.90 6.74
C GLY A 19 -9.39 4.86 5.35
N TYR A 20 -8.55 5.85 5.01
CA TYR A 20 -7.89 5.91 3.71
C TYR A 20 -6.40 5.64 3.82
N MET A 21 -5.86 4.97 2.81
CA MET A 21 -4.43 4.94 2.60
C MET A 21 -4.08 6.19 1.78
N VAL A 22 -3.22 7.03 2.33
CA VAL A 22 -2.79 8.26 1.66
C VAL A 22 -1.45 8.00 1.00
N VAL A 23 -1.42 8.14 -0.33
CA VAL A 23 -0.20 7.92 -1.11
C VAL A 23 0.39 9.28 -1.43
N ARG A 24 1.53 9.59 -0.82
CA ARG A 24 2.21 10.87 -1.00
C ARG A 24 3.43 10.66 -1.89
N GLY A 25 3.27 10.91 -3.17
CA GLY A 25 4.35 10.88 -4.15
C GLY A 25 4.44 12.22 -4.85
N LEU A 26 4.53 12.19 -6.17
CA LEU A 26 4.45 13.42 -6.96
C LEU A 26 3.08 14.10 -6.79
N GLU A 27 2.07 13.29 -6.66
CA GLU A 27 0.72 13.76 -6.35
C GLU A 27 0.25 13.01 -5.10
N THR A 28 -0.65 13.63 -4.36
CA THR A 28 -1.25 12.97 -3.20
C THR A 28 -2.56 12.33 -3.63
N LYS A 29 -2.68 11.04 -3.39
CA LYS A 29 -3.88 10.26 -3.71
C LYS A 29 -4.37 9.54 -2.48
N ARG A 30 -5.64 9.23 -2.44
CA ARG A 30 -6.25 8.49 -1.33
C ARG A 30 -7.00 7.29 -1.87
N VAL A 31 -6.86 6.17 -1.19
CA VAL A 31 -7.56 4.94 -1.53
C VAL A 31 -8.25 4.41 -0.27
N LEU A 32 -9.53 4.15 -0.37
CA LEU A 32 -10.29 3.64 0.78
C LEU A 32 -9.83 2.21 1.08
N LEU A 33 -9.40 1.97 2.33
CA LEU A 33 -8.87 0.65 2.71
C LEU A 33 -9.88 -0.48 2.47
N ASP A 34 -11.15 -0.22 2.68
CA ASP A 34 -12.17 -1.25 2.51
C ASP A 34 -12.27 -1.76 1.06
N GLU A 35 -11.70 -1.04 0.12
CA GLU A 35 -11.70 -1.44 -1.28
C GLU A 35 -10.45 -2.22 -1.69
N ILE A 36 -9.46 -2.29 -0.81
CA ILE A 36 -8.17 -2.91 -1.14
C ILE A 36 -8.15 -4.37 -0.71
N GLY A 37 -7.88 -5.27 -1.64
CA GLY A 37 -7.65 -6.67 -1.31
C GLY A 37 -6.16 -6.97 -1.19
N ILE A 38 -5.37 -6.43 -2.13
CA ILE A 38 -3.92 -6.65 -2.16
C ILE A 38 -3.23 -5.31 -2.40
N LEU A 39 -2.17 -5.06 -1.64
CA LEU A 39 -1.30 -3.91 -1.84
C LEU A 39 0.06 -4.45 -2.31
N LEU A 40 0.43 -4.10 -3.53
CA LEU A 40 1.66 -4.55 -4.16
C LEU A 40 2.63 -3.38 -4.24
N ILE A 41 3.79 -3.51 -3.60
CA ILE A 41 4.79 -2.45 -3.54
C ILE A 41 5.99 -2.87 -4.39
N GLU A 42 6.22 -2.16 -5.50
CA GLU A 42 7.25 -2.50 -6.46
C GLU A 42 8.49 -1.61 -6.38
N ASN A 43 8.45 -0.58 -5.55
CA ASN A 43 9.58 0.35 -5.43
C ASN A 43 10.19 0.25 -4.03
N PRO A 44 11.50 0.00 -3.91
CA PRO A 44 12.14 -0.13 -2.60
C PRO A 44 12.19 1.18 -1.81
N ALA A 45 11.94 2.31 -2.45
CA ALA A 45 11.95 3.62 -1.78
C ALA A 45 10.57 4.02 -1.25
N VAL A 46 9.66 3.06 -1.12
CA VAL A 46 8.34 3.30 -0.52
C VAL A 46 8.45 3.12 0.99
N SER A 47 7.92 4.09 1.74
CA SER A 47 7.87 3.98 3.19
C SER A 47 6.42 3.89 3.66
N LEU A 48 6.19 3.18 4.77
CA LEU A 48 4.87 3.03 5.35
C LEU A 48 4.92 3.44 6.82
N THR A 49 3.88 4.11 7.28
CA THR A 49 3.78 4.44 8.70
C THR A 49 3.30 3.22 9.47
N GLY A 50 3.67 3.16 10.76
CA GLY A 50 3.24 2.06 11.62
C GLY A 50 1.72 1.99 11.75
N ILE A 51 1.06 3.14 11.78
CA ILE A 51 -0.39 3.18 11.91
C ILE A 51 -1.08 2.62 10.65
N LEU A 52 -0.46 2.82 9.50
CA LEU A 52 -0.99 2.22 8.26
C LEU A 52 -0.81 0.71 8.28
N ILE A 53 0.35 0.24 8.71
CA ILE A 53 0.62 -1.20 8.80
C ILE A 53 -0.41 -1.86 9.71
N GLU A 54 -0.70 -1.25 10.85
CA GLU A 54 -1.70 -1.75 11.78
C GLU A 54 -3.08 -1.83 11.12
N ALA A 55 -3.48 -0.77 10.42
CA ALA A 55 -4.77 -0.74 9.75
C ALA A 55 -4.87 -1.79 8.63
N LEU A 56 -3.79 -1.97 7.86
CA LEU A 56 -3.75 -2.99 6.81
C LEU A 56 -3.91 -4.39 7.41
N THR A 57 -3.25 -4.63 8.53
CA THR A 57 -3.32 -5.91 9.22
C THR A 57 -4.74 -6.19 9.74
N GLU A 58 -5.35 -5.18 10.35
CA GLU A 58 -6.71 -5.33 10.87
C GLU A 58 -7.72 -5.65 9.79
N LYS A 59 -7.54 -5.07 8.61
CA LYS A 59 -8.45 -5.31 7.49
C LYS A 59 -8.06 -6.53 6.66
N LYS A 60 -7.02 -7.24 7.09
CA LYS A 60 -6.54 -8.46 6.43
C LYS A 60 -6.16 -8.21 4.97
N ILE A 61 -5.63 -7.05 4.69
CA ILE A 61 -5.12 -6.70 3.36
C ILE A 61 -3.75 -7.34 3.20
N LYS A 62 -3.57 -8.06 2.10
CA LYS A 62 -2.29 -8.70 1.81
C LYS A 62 -1.34 -7.67 1.23
N VAL A 63 -0.15 -7.55 1.83
CA VAL A 63 0.89 -6.63 1.37
C VAL A 63 2.04 -7.44 0.81
N ILE A 64 2.40 -7.17 -0.44
CA ILE A 64 3.47 -7.89 -1.12
C ILE A 64 4.53 -6.89 -1.55
N PHE A 65 5.78 -7.16 -1.17
CA PHE A 65 6.93 -6.36 -1.60
C PHE A 65 7.64 -7.09 -2.72
N CYS A 66 7.94 -6.36 -3.78
CA CYS A 66 8.64 -6.91 -4.93
C CYS A 66 10.02 -6.27 -5.07
N ASP A 67 10.97 -7.02 -5.62
CA ASP A 67 12.28 -6.47 -5.91
C ASP A 67 12.24 -5.69 -7.23
N ARG A 68 13.41 -5.20 -7.67
CA ARG A 68 13.51 -4.42 -8.90
C ARG A 68 13.12 -5.23 -10.15
N LYS A 69 13.16 -6.54 -10.06
CA LYS A 69 12.78 -7.43 -11.15
C LYS A 69 11.32 -7.86 -11.04
N ARG A 70 10.59 -7.24 -10.12
CA ARG A 70 9.19 -7.52 -9.84
C ARG A 70 8.94 -8.92 -9.33
N ASN A 71 9.91 -9.50 -8.65
CA ASN A 71 9.73 -10.78 -7.97
C ASN A 71 9.35 -10.51 -6.51
N PRO A 72 8.32 -11.17 -5.99
CA PRO A 72 7.97 -11.00 -4.58
C PRO A 72 9.10 -11.46 -3.67
N VAL A 73 9.51 -10.62 -2.72
CA VAL A 73 10.56 -10.96 -1.76
C VAL A 73 10.05 -10.99 -0.33
N ALA A 74 8.88 -10.39 -0.06
CA ALA A 74 8.28 -10.40 1.27
C ALA A 74 6.77 -10.18 1.15
N GLU A 75 6.09 -10.64 2.18
CA GLU A 75 4.64 -10.55 2.23
C GLU A 75 4.15 -10.04 3.58
#